data_df79de00cbd2732bb53b408f42670110
#
_entry.id   df79de00cbd2732bb53b408f42670110
#
_cell.length_a   1.000
_cell.length_b   1.000
_cell.length_c   1.000
_cell.angle_alpha   90.00
_cell.angle_beta   90.00
_cell.angle_gamma   90.00
#
_symmetry.space_group_name_H-M   'P 1'
#
loop_
_entity.id
_entity.type
_entity.pdbx_description
1 polymer ?
#
loop_
_entity_poly.entity_id
_entity_poly.type
_entity_poly.pdbx_seq_one_letter_code
_entity_poly.pdbx_strand_id
1 'polypeptide(L)'
;TAIREADRVLMVCSPTYVCKAEQRRSGTGQECLIVSAHMARQADTRKFIPLLRHPELQPLPQAQPDQNLIPDFLGPRLWVDFRDDAGFEQSLKELLHELFEVPRYQKPALGVNPFLGGGKGSGAGLAPAELVLQPQRQVQEEALEQELGPGSSLRLTRIPAGEFLMGSPPDEPERSNNEGPQHKVKLASFFISQTPITQAEWRAVAQWQPRQGERWERELKASPSHFADGADRDQRPVEKVSWLEAMEFCRRLSQRTGRHYTLPSEAQWEYACRAGISTPFSFGKTITPELANYDGRFTYGNGPKGVYRKQTTPVGMFPANAWGLQDMHGNVWEWCLDDWHGSYEGAPVDGTAWLDGAEEKSKGGGEERKLLRGGSWVISPWYCRSAYRNHFLPDIANYYFGFRVVCLPQGPSLNT
;
A
#
# COMPACT_ATOMS: atom_id res chain seq x y z
N THR A 1 28.98 8.96 -6.57
CA THR A 1 28.87 7.75 -7.40
C THR A 1 28.65 6.53 -6.52
N ALA A 2 29.51 6.31 -5.49
CA ALA A 2 29.44 5.13 -4.60
C ALA A 2 28.05 4.95 -3.91
N ILE A 3 27.39 6.01 -3.43
CA ILE A 3 26.06 5.92 -2.79
C ILE A 3 24.99 5.43 -3.77
N ARG A 4 25.10 5.74 -5.05
CA ARG A 4 24.10 5.32 -6.06
C ARG A 4 24.20 3.85 -6.41
N GLU A 5 25.39 3.28 -6.30
CA GLU A 5 25.71 1.91 -6.74
C GLU A 5 25.63 0.90 -5.57
N ALA A 6 25.65 1.37 -4.32
CA ALA A 6 25.57 0.49 -3.15
C ALA A 6 24.16 -0.05 -2.92
N ASP A 7 24.03 -1.31 -2.53
CA ASP A 7 22.75 -1.92 -2.12
C ASP A 7 22.31 -1.42 -0.75
N ARG A 8 23.25 -1.20 0.16
CA ARG A 8 23.03 -0.67 1.49
C ARG A 8 24.04 0.43 1.81
N VAL A 9 23.61 1.46 2.54
CA VAL A 9 24.45 2.55 3.00
C VAL A 9 24.33 2.67 4.51
N LEU A 10 25.43 2.43 5.23
CA LEU A 10 25.50 2.65 6.68
C LEU A 10 25.90 4.11 6.95
N MET A 11 25.07 4.80 7.74
CA MET A 11 25.30 6.21 8.05
C MET A 11 25.64 6.35 9.54
N VAL A 12 26.91 6.61 9.84
CA VAL A 12 27.34 6.86 11.23
C VAL A 12 26.90 8.27 11.63
N CYS A 13 25.90 8.34 12.50
CA CYS A 13 25.35 9.59 13.01
C CYS A 13 26.10 10.02 14.29
N SER A 14 26.68 11.20 14.25
CA SER A 14 27.28 11.89 15.41
C SER A 14 26.68 13.29 15.54
N PRO A 15 26.76 13.96 16.71
CA PRO A 15 26.27 15.33 16.84
C PRO A 15 26.85 16.29 15.78
N THR A 16 28.11 16.13 15.46
CA THR A 16 28.78 16.92 14.41
C THR A 16 28.21 16.62 13.02
N TYR A 17 27.94 15.35 12.72
CA TYR A 17 27.32 14.95 11.45
C TYR A 17 25.93 15.56 11.31
N VAL A 18 25.08 15.43 12.35
CA VAL A 18 23.70 15.96 12.34
C VAL A 18 23.71 17.47 12.13
N CYS A 19 24.49 18.21 12.92
CA CYS A 19 24.60 19.65 12.82
C CYS A 19 25.03 20.12 11.40
N LYS A 20 26.01 19.45 10.80
CA LYS A 20 26.46 19.75 9.44
C LYS A 20 25.42 19.38 8.38
N ALA A 21 24.70 18.28 8.58
CA ALA A 21 23.65 17.82 7.69
C ALA A 21 22.48 18.82 7.65
N GLU A 22 22.00 19.27 8.82
CA GLU A 22 20.92 20.23 8.95
C GLU A 22 21.28 21.62 8.39
N GLN A 23 22.51 22.07 8.62
CA GLN A 23 22.99 23.34 8.08
C GLN A 23 23.28 23.29 6.58
N ARG A 24 23.26 22.11 5.94
CA ARG A 24 23.58 21.89 4.53
C ARG A 24 24.92 22.52 4.12
N ARG A 25 25.88 22.58 5.05
CA ARG A 25 27.21 23.16 4.87
C ARG A 25 28.25 22.06 4.74
N SER A 26 29.25 22.26 3.87
CA SER A 26 30.36 21.31 3.63
C SER A 26 29.97 20.04 2.85
N GLY A 27 30.91 19.10 2.69
CA GLY A 27 30.73 17.82 2.00
C GLY A 27 29.60 16.97 2.56
N THR A 28 29.42 16.96 3.90
CA THR A 28 28.31 16.27 4.58
C THR A 28 26.95 16.79 4.16
N GLY A 29 26.80 18.11 3.93
CA GLY A 29 25.55 18.68 3.44
C GLY A 29 25.22 18.26 2.00
N GLN A 30 26.24 18.05 1.16
CA GLN A 30 26.04 17.51 -0.19
C GLN A 30 25.67 16.02 -0.16
N GLU A 31 26.27 15.23 0.71
CA GLU A 31 25.89 13.82 0.93
C GLU A 31 24.42 13.72 1.37
N CYS A 32 23.98 14.55 2.30
CA CYS A 32 22.58 14.60 2.74
C CYS A 32 21.61 14.95 1.59
N LEU A 33 22.01 15.87 0.70
CA LEU A 33 21.21 16.19 -0.49
C LEU A 33 21.15 14.99 -1.47
N ILE A 34 22.24 14.26 -1.65
CA ILE A 34 22.28 13.06 -2.50
C ILE A 34 21.39 11.97 -1.89
N VAL A 35 21.48 11.73 -0.59
CA VAL A 35 20.65 10.74 0.13
C VAL A 35 19.18 11.13 0.04
N SER A 36 18.83 12.36 0.37
CA SER A 36 17.46 12.86 0.29
C SER A 36 16.89 12.77 -1.12
N ALA A 37 17.68 13.12 -2.15
CA ALA A 37 17.27 13.02 -3.54
C ALA A 37 17.14 11.57 -4.01
N HIS A 38 17.99 10.66 -3.49
CA HIS A 38 17.87 9.24 -3.79
C HIS A 38 16.63 8.64 -3.16
N MET A 39 16.35 8.97 -1.90
CA MET A 39 15.15 8.54 -1.18
C MET A 39 13.86 9.05 -1.81
N ALA A 40 13.88 10.25 -2.39
CA ALA A 40 12.74 10.81 -3.10
C ALA A 40 12.49 10.18 -4.48
N ARG A 41 13.52 9.61 -5.09
CA ARG A 41 13.44 9.03 -6.45
C ARG A 41 13.20 7.52 -6.46
N GLN A 42 13.72 6.83 -5.46
CA GLN A 42 13.57 5.38 -5.31
C GLN A 42 12.85 5.12 -4.00
N ALA A 43 11.70 4.49 -4.06
CA ALA A 43 10.87 4.17 -2.89
C ALA A 43 11.56 3.23 -1.87
N ASP A 44 12.75 2.71 -2.15
CA ASP A 44 13.50 1.85 -1.23
C ASP A 44 14.25 2.68 -0.17
N THR A 45 13.53 2.92 0.91
CA THR A 45 14.06 3.62 2.09
C THR A 45 14.95 2.73 2.97
N ARG A 46 14.97 1.42 2.75
CA ARG A 46 15.78 0.44 3.50
C ARG A 46 17.26 0.47 3.13
N LYS A 47 17.60 1.17 2.06
CA LYS A 47 19.00 1.34 1.62
C LYS A 47 19.90 2.03 2.67
N PHE A 48 19.32 2.91 3.48
CA PHE A 48 20.07 3.74 4.42
C PHE A 48 19.78 3.32 5.87
N ILE A 49 20.80 2.88 6.59
CA ILE A 49 20.71 2.41 7.97
C ILE A 49 21.51 3.38 8.86
N PRO A 50 20.84 4.18 9.70
CA PRO A 50 21.52 5.06 10.66
C PRO A 50 22.17 4.24 11.78
N LEU A 51 23.44 4.52 12.06
CA LEU A 51 24.18 3.97 13.18
C LEU A 51 24.51 5.08 14.16
N LEU A 52 24.14 4.94 15.43
CA LEU A 52 24.50 5.87 16.48
C LEU A 52 25.80 5.41 17.15
N ARG A 53 26.85 6.20 17.05
CA ARG A 53 28.14 5.99 17.74
C ARG A 53 28.70 7.30 18.19
N HIS A 54 28.79 7.50 19.54
CA HIS A 54 29.45 8.64 20.13
C HIS A 54 30.04 8.28 21.48
N PRO A 55 31.36 8.36 21.68
CA PRO A 55 32.03 7.92 22.90
C PRO A 55 31.74 8.78 24.13
N GLU A 56 31.22 9.99 23.97
CA GLU A 56 30.97 10.93 25.08
C GLU A 56 29.53 10.92 25.59
N LEU A 57 28.62 10.15 24.98
CA LEU A 57 27.22 10.08 25.41
C LEU A 57 27.03 8.86 26.29
N GLN A 58 26.70 9.10 27.57
CA GLN A 58 26.31 8.01 28.47
C GLN A 58 25.06 7.29 27.97
N PRO A 59 24.95 5.95 28.19
CA PRO A 59 23.75 5.22 27.83
C PRO A 59 22.54 5.81 28.55
N LEU A 60 21.52 6.20 27.80
CA LEU A 60 20.25 6.61 28.39
C LEU A 60 19.49 5.38 28.87
N PRO A 61 18.95 5.34 30.10
CA PRO A 61 18.11 4.24 30.54
C PRO A 61 16.80 4.27 29.72
N GLN A 62 16.57 3.20 29.01
CA GLN A 62 15.35 2.91 28.21
C GLN A 62 14.82 4.14 27.48
N ALA A 63 15.31 4.34 26.26
CA ALA A 63 14.85 5.47 25.64
C ALA A 63 14.73 5.57 24.18
N GLN A 64 14.00 6.52 23.86
CA GLN A 64 13.92 7.12 22.55
C GLN A 64 15.30 7.65 22.16
N PRO A 65 15.70 7.51 20.88
CA PRO A 65 16.92 8.17 20.41
C PRO A 65 16.79 9.65 20.72
N ASP A 66 17.87 10.25 21.20
CA ASP A 66 17.94 11.70 21.24
C ASP A 66 17.70 12.18 19.80
N GLN A 67 16.54 12.78 19.58
CA GLN A 67 16.07 13.21 18.23
C GLN A 67 17.11 14.13 17.56
N ASN A 68 18.03 14.70 18.33
CA ASN A 68 19.11 15.55 17.83
C ASN A 68 20.32 14.77 17.25
N LEU A 69 20.34 13.44 17.32
CA LEU A 69 21.44 12.62 16.81
C LEU A 69 21.15 11.97 15.46
N ILE A 70 19.91 12.01 15.01
CA ILE A 70 19.50 11.51 13.70
C ILE A 70 19.03 12.68 12.86
N PRO A 71 19.61 12.91 11.67
CA PRO A 71 19.13 13.97 10.79
C PRO A 71 17.64 13.82 10.46
N ASP A 72 16.87 14.91 10.51
CA ASP A 72 15.43 14.94 10.29
C ASP A 72 14.98 14.29 8.97
N PHE A 73 15.83 14.37 7.93
CA PHE A 73 15.52 13.78 6.62
C PHE A 73 15.51 12.24 6.61
N LEU A 74 16.03 11.57 7.65
CA LEU A 74 15.97 10.11 7.79
C LEU A 74 14.66 9.64 8.41
N GLY A 75 13.91 10.54 9.05
CA GLY A 75 12.61 10.24 9.65
C GLY A 75 12.64 9.16 10.74
N PRO A 76 11.49 8.63 11.15
CA PRO A 76 11.35 7.64 12.22
C PRO A 76 11.73 6.23 11.75
N ARG A 77 12.98 6.02 11.33
CA ARG A 77 13.47 4.71 10.85
C ARG A 77 14.06 3.90 11.98
N LEU A 78 14.10 2.59 11.78
CA LEU A 78 14.95 1.71 12.58
C LEU A 78 16.39 2.18 12.46
N TRP A 79 16.99 2.46 13.59
CA TRP A 79 18.39 2.83 13.76
C TRP A 79 19.03 1.81 14.71
N VAL A 80 20.33 1.64 14.60
CA VAL A 80 21.07 0.72 15.44
C VAL A 80 21.99 1.52 16.35
N ASP A 81 21.86 1.32 17.66
CA ASP A 81 22.59 2.04 18.68
C ASP A 81 23.87 1.30 19.08
N PHE A 82 25.02 1.88 18.79
CA PHE A 82 26.34 1.38 19.17
C PHE A 82 27.04 2.25 20.22
N ARG A 83 26.29 3.07 20.97
CA ARG A 83 26.86 3.95 22.00
C ARG A 83 27.27 3.19 23.25
N ASP A 84 26.67 2.05 23.52
CA ASP A 84 26.97 1.19 24.65
C ASP A 84 27.85 0.02 24.21
N ASP A 85 29.10 -0.03 24.74
CA ASP A 85 30.01 -1.13 24.42
C ASP A 85 29.57 -2.46 25.06
N ALA A 86 28.82 -2.45 26.17
CA ALA A 86 28.27 -3.64 26.79
C ALA A 86 27.12 -4.24 25.95
N GLY A 87 26.38 -3.39 25.21
CA GLY A 87 25.32 -3.77 24.28
C GLY A 87 25.79 -4.05 22.85
N PHE A 88 27.08 -3.92 22.55
CA PHE A 88 27.62 -3.99 21.19
C PHE A 88 27.21 -5.25 20.43
N GLU A 89 27.31 -6.42 21.06
CA GLU A 89 26.92 -7.70 20.45
C GLU A 89 25.44 -7.76 20.07
N GLN A 90 24.58 -7.17 20.89
CA GLN A 90 23.15 -7.10 20.62
C GLN A 90 22.86 -6.14 19.45
N SER A 91 23.46 -4.95 19.47
CA SER A 91 23.35 -3.98 18.40
C SER A 91 23.90 -4.50 17.07
N LEU A 92 24.99 -5.27 17.13
CA LEU A 92 25.55 -5.94 15.94
C LEU A 92 24.59 -6.97 15.37
N LYS A 93 23.92 -7.78 16.23
CA LYS A 93 22.89 -8.72 15.77
C LYS A 93 21.72 -7.99 15.12
N GLU A 94 21.27 -6.89 15.69
CA GLU A 94 20.19 -6.08 15.12
C GLU A 94 20.56 -5.53 13.73
N LEU A 95 21.80 -5.03 13.58
CA LEU A 95 22.31 -4.57 12.30
C LEU A 95 22.40 -5.71 11.26
N LEU A 96 22.86 -6.88 11.67
CA LEU A 96 22.93 -8.04 10.78
C LEU A 96 21.53 -8.52 10.36
N HIS A 97 20.55 -8.52 11.28
CA HIS A 97 19.17 -8.83 10.95
C HIS A 97 18.61 -7.85 9.91
N GLU A 98 18.90 -6.56 10.04
CA GLU A 98 18.46 -5.54 9.10
C GLU A 98 19.15 -5.66 7.73
N LEU A 99 20.48 -5.92 7.73
CA LEU A 99 21.27 -6.07 6.51
C LEU A 99 20.88 -7.31 5.69
N PHE A 100 20.58 -8.41 6.37
CA PHE A 100 20.27 -9.69 5.74
C PHE A 100 18.77 -10.01 5.70
N GLU A 101 17.92 -9.07 6.12
CA GLU A 101 16.45 -9.21 6.16
C GLU A 101 15.99 -10.45 6.95
N VAL A 102 16.78 -10.88 7.94
CA VAL A 102 16.43 -12.02 8.81
C VAL A 102 15.42 -11.55 9.86
N PRO A 103 14.27 -12.24 10.05
CA PRO A 103 13.29 -11.85 11.06
C PRO A 103 13.90 -11.82 12.48
N ARG A 104 13.66 -10.73 13.23
CA ARG A 104 14.14 -10.56 14.62
C ARG A 104 13.61 -11.62 15.57
N TYR A 105 12.47 -12.22 15.27
CA TYR A 105 11.84 -13.26 16.05
C TYR A 105 11.53 -14.45 15.15
N GLN A 106 12.22 -15.56 15.37
CA GLN A 106 11.72 -16.84 14.89
C GLN A 106 10.54 -17.22 15.77
N LYS A 107 9.37 -17.48 15.15
CA LYS A 107 8.22 -18.04 15.85
C LYS A 107 8.69 -19.34 16.50
N PRO A 108 8.59 -19.50 17.84
CA PRO A 108 8.95 -20.77 18.46
C PRO A 108 8.18 -21.89 17.77
N ALA A 109 8.82 -23.02 17.50
CA ALA A 109 8.13 -24.22 17.07
C ALA A 109 7.01 -24.49 18.09
N LEU A 110 5.78 -24.71 17.58
CA LEU A 110 4.63 -25.01 18.43
C LEU A 110 5.03 -26.17 19.33
N GLY A 111 5.23 -25.89 20.62
CA GLY A 111 5.50 -26.90 21.62
C GLY A 111 4.36 -27.92 21.65
N VAL A 112 4.70 -29.16 21.84
CA VAL A 112 3.73 -30.27 22.04
C VAL A 112 2.78 -29.82 23.15
N ASN A 113 1.48 -29.89 22.89
CA ASN A 113 0.43 -29.57 23.85
C ASN A 113 0.67 -30.35 25.19
N PRO A 114 0.96 -29.67 26.32
CA PRO A 114 1.29 -30.34 27.59
C PRO A 114 0.11 -31.12 28.20
N PHE A 115 -1.08 -31.04 27.59
CA PHE A 115 -2.30 -31.75 28.05
C PHE A 115 -2.56 -33.09 27.34
N LEU A 116 -1.68 -33.54 26.45
CA LEU A 116 -1.76 -34.88 25.84
C LEU A 116 -0.66 -35.77 26.38
N GLY A 117 -0.96 -36.40 27.53
CA GLY A 117 -0.56 -37.72 28.00
C GLY A 117 0.91 -38.08 28.06
N GLY A 118 1.31 -38.43 29.25
CA GLY A 118 2.56 -38.90 29.77
C GLY A 118 3.32 -39.98 28.99
N GLY A 119 4.65 -39.85 29.07
CA GLY A 119 5.61 -40.88 28.67
C GLY A 119 7.03 -40.43 28.98
N LYS A 120 7.68 -41.06 29.96
CA LYS A 120 9.10 -40.90 30.30
C LYS A 120 9.99 -41.40 29.17
N GLY A 121 11.02 -40.61 28.81
CA GLY A 121 12.07 -41.06 27.87
C GLY A 121 13.29 -40.18 27.89
N SER A 122 14.35 -40.71 28.34
CA SER A 122 15.74 -40.30 28.54
C SER A 122 16.36 -39.45 27.42
N GLY A 123 17.26 -38.53 27.86
CA GLY A 123 18.04 -37.67 27.01
C GLY A 123 19.06 -38.40 26.11
N ALA A 124 19.20 -37.84 24.94
CA ALA A 124 20.36 -37.99 24.09
C ALA A 124 20.58 -36.64 23.36
N GLY A 125 21.76 -36.05 23.56
CA GLY A 125 22.14 -34.81 22.93
C GLY A 125 22.17 -34.94 21.41
N LEU A 126 21.48 -34.01 20.75
CA LEU A 126 21.55 -33.81 19.31
C LEU A 126 22.57 -32.73 18.99
N ALA A 127 23.50 -33.06 18.11
CA ALA A 127 24.47 -32.15 17.53
C ALA A 127 23.74 -30.98 16.81
N PRO A 128 24.38 -29.78 16.67
CA PRO A 128 23.77 -28.65 16.00
C PRO A 128 23.50 -29.01 14.55
N ALA A 129 22.23 -28.97 14.16
CA ALA A 129 21.83 -29.14 12.78
C ALA A 129 22.36 -27.95 11.96
N GLU A 130 23.15 -28.26 10.94
CA GLU A 130 23.57 -27.33 9.90
C GLU A 130 22.35 -26.64 9.31
N LEU A 131 22.33 -25.31 9.42
CA LEU A 131 21.28 -24.47 8.84
C LEU A 131 21.47 -24.48 7.32
N VAL A 132 20.82 -25.38 6.62
CA VAL A 132 20.68 -25.29 5.17
C VAL A 132 19.71 -24.14 4.89
N LEU A 133 20.28 -22.98 4.55
CA LEU A 133 19.54 -21.86 3.98
C LEU A 133 18.88 -22.32 2.68
N GLN A 134 17.63 -22.72 2.75
CA GLN A 134 16.83 -22.81 1.54
C GLN A 134 16.66 -21.38 1.00
N PRO A 135 16.98 -21.12 -0.26
CA PRO A 135 16.73 -19.83 -0.86
C PRO A 135 15.24 -19.57 -0.75
N GLN A 136 14.86 -18.51 -0.04
CA GLN A 136 13.50 -18.00 -0.12
C GLN A 136 13.23 -17.78 -1.60
N ARG A 137 12.25 -18.49 -2.14
CA ARG A 137 11.72 -18.20 -3.46
C ARG A 137 11.37 -16.71 -3.45
N GLN A 138 12.19 -15.89 -4.10
CA GLN A 138 11.73 -14.61 -4.60
C GLN A 138 10.49 -14.95 -5.41
N VAL A 139 9.32 -14.57 -4.90
CA VAL A 139 8.12 -14.53 -5.71
C VAL A 139 8.49 -13.52 -6.78
N GLN A 140 8.87 -14.01 -7.97
CA GLN A 140 8.96 -13.16 -9.15
C GLN A 140 7.60 -12.48 -9.20
N GLU A 141 7.60 -11.15 -9.02
CA GLU A 141 6.42 -10.35 -9.23
C GLU A 141 6.02 -10.55 -10.69
N GLU A 142 5.11 -11.47 -10.94
CA GLU A 142 4.50 -11.58 -12.25
C GLU A 142 3.70 -10.29 -12.46
N ALA A 143 4.32 -9.32 -13.11
CA ALA A 143 3.66 -8.11 -13.54
C ALA A 143 2.99 -8.39 -14.89
N LEU A 144 1.74 -7.99 -15.02
CA LEU A 144 1.04 -7.94 -16.29
C LEU A 144 1.16 -6.51 -16.83
N GLU A 145 1.80 -6.34 -17.96
CA GLU A 145 1.82 -5.07 -18.68
C GLU A 145 0.85 -5.14 -19.86
N GLN A 146 -0.10 -4.22 -19.89
CA GLN A 146 -1.11 -4.11 -20.93
C GLN A 146 -0.90 -2.85 -21.74
N GLU A 147 -0.51 -2.99 -23.00
CA GLU A 147 -0.43 -1.85 -23.92
C GLU A 147 -1.81 -1.23 -24.15
N LEU A 148 -1.86 0.10 -24.06
CA LEU A 148 -3.06 0.92 -24.31
C LEU A 148 -2.97 1.72 -25.61
N GLY A 149 -1.78 1.83 -26.18
CA GLY A 149 -1.47 2.58 -27.39
C GLY A 149 -0.02 3.07 -27.38
N PRO A 150 0.43 3.80 -28.42
CA PRO A 150 1.81 4.26 -28.51
C PRO A 150 2.25 5.03 -27.27
N GLY A 151 3.21 4.49 -26.53
CA GLY A 151 3.81 5.12 -25.35
C GLY A 151 2.92 5.12 -24.10
N SER A 152 1.83 4.35 -24.06
CA SER A 152 0.96 4.20 -22.90
C SER A 152 0.74 2.72 -22.60
N SER A 153 1.05 2.30 -21.38
CA SER A 153 0.79 0.96 -20.88
C SER A 153 0.23 1.01 -19.45
N LEU A 154 -0.57 0.02 -19.13
CA LEU A 154 -1.14 -0.20 -17.79
C LEU A 154 -0.38 -1.36 -17.13
N ARG A 155 0.19 -1.09 -15.97
CA ARG A 155 0.95 -2.08 -15.21
C ARG A 155 0.12 -2.62 -14.05
N LEU A 156 -0.02 -3.95 -14.00
CA LEU A 156 -0.74 -4.65 -12.93
C LEU A 156 0.22 -5.60 -12.20
N THR A 157 0.07 -5.66 -10.89
CA THR A 157 0.79 -6.59 -10.03
C THR A 157 -0.10 -7.79 -9.72
N ARG A 158 0.47 -8.99 -9.71
CA ARG A 158 -0.21 -10.19 -9.26
C ARG A 158 -0.34 -10.20 -7.75
N ILE A 159 -1.57 -10.30 -7.27
CA ILE A 159 -1.91 -10.48 -5.86
C ILE A 159 -2.04 -11.99 -5.60
N PRO A 160 -1.31 -12.55 -4.62
CA PRO A 160 -1.37 -13.97 -4.33
C PRO A 160 -2.74 -14.38 -3.78
N ALA A 161 -3.13 -15.63 -4.05
CA ALA A 161 -4.28 -16.21 -3.36
C ALA A 161 -4.00 -16.29 -1.85
N GLY A 162 -5.03 -16.07 -1.04
CA GLY A 162 -4.88 -16.13 0.40
C GLY A 162 -6.17 -15.86 1.16
N GLU A 163 -6.05 -15.70 2.46
CA GLU A 163 -7.14 -15.40 3.38
C GLU A 163 -6.75 -14.22 4.28
N PHE A 164 -7.70 -13.34 4.55
CA PHE A 164 -7.51 -12.22 5.48
C PHE A 164 -8.76 -11.96 6.29
N LEU A 165 -8.63 -11.15 7.32
CA LEU A 165 -9.73 -10.67 8.13
C LEU A 165 -10.15 -9.29 7.62
N MET A 166 -11.30 -9.21 6.94
CA MET A 166 -11.86 -7.99 6.37
C MET A 166 -12.59 -7.18 7.41
N GLY A 167 -12.49 -5.85 7.32
CA GLY A 167 -13.09 -4.91 8.27
C GLY A 167 -12.12 -4.47 9.38
N SER A 168 -12.61 -3.69 10.35
CA SER A 168 -11.82 -3.18 11.47
C SER A 168 -12.20 -3.84 12.79
N PRO A 169 -11.20 -4.08 13.70
CA PRO A 169 -11.49 -4.56 15.05
C PRO A 169 -12.26 -3.50 15.86
N PRO A 170 -13.02 -3.92 16.89
CA PRO A 170 -13.86 -2.99 17.68
C PRO A 170 -13.10 -1.85 18.35
N ASP A 171 -11.83 -2.03 18.63
CA ASP A 171 -10.92 -1.08 19.29
C ASP A 171 -10.09 -0.24 18.32
N GLU A 172 -10.28 -0.37 16.99
CA GLU A 172 -9.58 0.48 16.03
C GLU A 172 -10.05 1.94 16.17
N PRO A 173 -9.13 2.90 16.40
CA PRO A 173 -9.48 4.31 16.51
C PRO A 173 -10.22 4.82 15.26
N GLU A 174 -11.22 5.69 15.47
CA GLU A 174 -12.00 6.31 14.38
C GLU A 174 -12.75 5.31 13.46
N ARG A 175 -13.01 4.11 13.99
CA ARG A 175 -13.77 3.10 13.25
C ARG A 175 -15.22 3.50 13.10
N SER A 176 -15.84 3.10 11.97
CA SER A 176 -17.28 3.20 11.75
C SER A 176 -17.98 1.84 11.94
N ASN A 177 -19.26 1.86 12.36
CA ASN A 177 -20.02 0.62 12.58
C ASN A 177 -20.20 -0.22 11.31
N ASN A 178 -20.21 0.43 10.15
CA ASN A 178 -20.33 -0.25 8.86
C ASN A 178 -19.07 -1.03 8.42
N GLU A 179 -17.98 -0.92 9.18
CA GLU A 179 -16.73 -1.67 8.96
C GLU A 179 -16.73 -3.04 9.65
N GLY A 180 -17.86 -3.49 10.12
CA GLY A 180 -18.04 -4.74 10.85
C GLY A 180 -19.33 -5.47 10.52
N PRO A 181 -19.48 -6.70 11.03
CA PRO A 181 -18.49 -7.45 11.81
C PRO A 181 -17.26 -7.85 10.99
N GLN A 182 -16.06 -7.94 11.64
CA GLN A 182 -14.90 -8.53 10.98
C GLN A 182 -15.21 -9.98 10.59
N HIS A 183 -14.85 -10.37 9.36
CA HIS A 183 -15.06 -11.70 8.85
C HIS A 183 -13.88 -12.16 7.98
N LYS A 184 -13.72 -13.47 7.89
CA LYS A 184 -12.68 -14.07 7.06
C LYS A 184 -13.12 -14.12 5.61
N VAL A 185 -12.25 -13.64 4.71
CA VAL A 185 -12.46 -13.73 3.27
C VAL A 185 -11.29 -14.47 2.64
N LYS A 186 -11.60 -15.43 1.76
CA LYS A 186 -10.63 -16.21 1.00
C LYS A 186 -10.66 -15.73 -0.46
N LEU A 187 -9.51 -15.33 -0.98
CA LEU A 187 -9.40 -14.84 -2.36
C LEU A 187 -8.56 -15.78 -3.22
N ALA A 188 -8.98 -15.97 -4.47
CA ALA A 188 -8.11 -16.49 -5.51
C ALA A 188 -7.07 -15.42 -5.90
N SER A 189 -5.98 -15.80 -6.58
CA SER A 189 -5.03 -14.83 -7.12
C SER A 189 -5.67 -14.01 -8.25
N PHE A 190 -5.30 -12.72 -8.33
CA PHE A 190 -5.76 -11.80 -9.36
C PHE A 190 -4.67 -10.77 -9.68
N PHE A 191 -4.84 -10.00 -10.75
CA PHE A 191 -3.99 -8.86 -11.03
C PHE A 191 -4.72 -7.57 -10.70
N ILE A 192 -4.02 -6.58 -10.16
CA ILE A 192 -4.56 -5.25 -9.85
C ILE A 192 -3.58 -4.19 -10.34
N SER A 193 -4.06 -3.06 -10.88
CA SER A 193 -3.19 -1.97 -11.29
C SER A 193 -2.37 -1.44 -10.11
N GLN A 194 -1.07 -1.22 -10.34
CA GLN A 194 -0.12 -0.79 -9.30
C GLN A 194 -0.52 0.54 -8.66
N THR A 195 -1.12 1.39 -9.46
CA THR A 195 -1.59 2.73 -9.08
C THR A 195 -3.06 2.89 -9.49
N PRO A 196 -3.76 3.92 -9.00
CA PRO A 196 -4.98 4.39 -9.64
C PRO A 196 -4.73 4.67 -11.12
N ILE A 197 -5.75 4.49 -11.97
CA ILE A 197 -5.66 4.80 -13.40
C ILE A 197 -5.28 6.27 -13.59
N THR A 198 -4.23 6.51 -14.38
CA THR A 198 -3.72 7.85 -14.66
C THR A 198 -4.53 8.55 -15.75
N GLN A 199 -4.39 9.88 -15.84
CA GLN A 199 -5.02 10.66 -16.91
C GLN A 199 -4.50 10.28 -18.30
N ALA A 200 -3.24 9.83 -18.42
CA ALA A 200 -2.68 9.32 -19.67
C ALA A 200 -3.32 7.99 -20.08
N GLU A 201 -3.41 7.04 -19.16
CA GLU A 201 -4.03 5.72 -19.40
C GLU A 201 -5.51 5.86 -19.73
N TRP A 202 -6.23 6.70 -18.96
CA TRP A 202 -7.63 7.02 -19.24
C TRP A 202 -7.81 7.57 -20.65
N ARG A 203 -7.03 8.60 -21.01
CA ARG A 203 -7.11 9.24 -22.33
C ARG A 203 -6.86 8.27 -23.45
N ALA A 204 -5.85 7.41 -23.30
CA ALA A 204 -5.55 6.38 -24.29
C ALA A 204 -6.79 5.52 -24.61
N VAL A 205 -7.46 4.99 -23.59
CA VAL A 205 -8.64 4.12 -23.74
C VAL A 205 -9.88 4.91 -24.18
N ALA A 206 -10.07 6.12 -23.66
CA ALA A 206 -11.20 6.97 -23.99
C ALA A 206 -11.22 7.34 -25.48
N GLN A 207 -10.05 7.51 -26.10
CA GLN A 207 -9.90 7.87 -27.52
C GLN A 207 -9.95 6.67 -28.48
N TRP A 208 -10.01 5.45 -27.97
CA TRP A 208 -10.15 4.30 -28.87
C TRP A 208 -11.43 4.41 -29.71
N GLN A 209 -11.33 3.94 -30.95
CA GLN A 209 -12.49 3.72 -31.79
C GLN A 209 -12.89 2.23 -31.75
N PRO A 210 -14.18 1.89 -31.71
CA PRO A 210 -14.60 0.49 -31.67
C PRO A 210 -14.15 -0.24 -32.93
N ARG A 211 -13.61 -1.45 -32.77
CA ARG A 211 -13.29 -2.38 -33.87
C ARG A 211 -14.49 -3.23 -34.19
N GLN A 212 -14.40 -3.99 -35.28
CA GLN A 212 -15.45 -4.95 -35.65
C GLN A 212 -15.70 -5.92 -34.48
N GLY A 213 -16.95 -6.01 -34.03
CA GLY A 213 -17.35 -6.82 -32.87
C GLY A 213 -17.27 -6.15 -31.51
N GLU A 214 -16.61 -4.98 -31.38
CA GLU A 214 -16.62 -4.19 -30.15
C GLU A 214 -17.87 -3.31 -30.12
N ARG A 215 -18.48 -3.21 -28.93
CA ARG A 215 -19.64 -2.33 -28.71
C ARG A 215 -19.42 -1.53 -27.42
N TRP A 216 -19.42 -0.21 -27.54
CA TRP A 216 -19.29 0.70 -26.41
C TRP A 216 -20.67 1.21 -26.01
N GLU A 217 -20.92 1.20 -24.71
CA GLU A 217 -22.22 1.57 -24.16
C GLU A 217 -22.29 3.04 -23.75
N ARG A 218 -21.10 3.66 -23.54
CA ARG A 218 -21.00 5.02 -23.09
C ARG A 218 -19.85 5.74 -23.76
N GLU A 219 -20.06 7.00 -24.08
CA GLU A 219 -18.96 7.89 -24.46
C GLU A 219 -18.11 8.25 -23.24
N LEU A 220 -16.78 8.22 -23.38
CA LEU A 220 -15.83 8.67 -22.38
C LEU A 220 -15.18 9.97 -22.83
N LYS A 221 -15.26 10.99 -21.99
CA LYS A 221 -14.52 12.24 -22.23
C LYS A 221 -13.03 11.97 -22.11
N ALA A 222 -12.22 12.39 -23.09
CA ALA A 222 -10.77 12.12 -23.09
C ALA A 222 -10.03 12.82 -21.93
N SER A 223 -10.53 13.93 -21.39
CA SER A 223 -9.93 14.69 -20.28
C SER A 223 -11.02 15.16 -19.33
N PRO A 224 -11.55 14.29 -18.45
CA PRO A 224 -12.60 14.64 -17.51
C PRO A 224 -12.08 15.38 -16.27
N SER A 225 -10.79 15.20 -15.93
CA SER A 225 -10.18 15.59 -14.67
C SER A 225 -10.23 17.09 -14.41
N HIS A 226 -10.38 17.44 -13.14
CA HIS A 226 -10.29 18.81 -12.65
C HIS A 226 -8.82 19.28 -12.60
N PHE A 227 -7.91 18.43 -12.12
CA PHE A 227 -6.47 18.74 -12.06
C PHE A 227 -5.77 18.33 -13.37
N ALA A 228 -6.21 18.95 -14.47
CA ALA A 228 -5.75 18.63 -15.83
C ALA A 228 -4.62 19.56 -16.32
N ASP A 229 -4.15 20.48 -15.48
CA ASP A 229 -3.08 21.42 -15.79
C ASP A 229 -1.75 20.97 -15.18
N GLY A 230 -0.64 21.44 -15.77
CA GLY A 230 0.70 21.14 -15.30
C GLY A 230 1.42 20.07 -16.12
N ALA A 231 2.76 20.05 -16.02
CA ALA A 231 3.62 19.13 -16.76
C ALA A 231 3.48 17.66 -16.28
N ASP A 232 2.98 17.46 -15.08
CA ASP A 232 2.81 16.16 -14.42
C ASP A 232 1.39 15.60 -14.53
N ARG A 233 0.47 16.32 -15.20
CA ARG A 233 -0.97 15.95 -15.30
C ARG A 233 -1.18 14.50 -15.77
N ASP A 234 -0.37 14.08 -16.74
CA ASP A 234 -0.51 12.75 -17.36
C ASP A 234 -0.17 11.62 -16.39
N GLN A 235 0.62 11.91 -15.35
CA GLN A 235 0.98 11.00 -14.27
C GLN A 235 0.04 11.09 -13.06
N ARG A 236 -0.88 12.05 -13.01
CA ARG A 236 -1.88 12.16 -11.94
C ARG A 236 -2.98 11.15 -12.15
N PRO A 237 -3.66 10.67 -11.08
CA PRO A 237 -4.82 9.83 -11.26
C PRO A 237 -5.88 10.57 -12.08
N VAL A 238 -6.60 9.84 -12.91
CA VAL A 238 -7.85 10.37 -13.47
C VAL A 238 -8.83 10.54 -12.32
N GLU A 239 -9.46 11.69 -12.26
CA GLU A 239 -10.56 11.97 -11.34
C GLU A 239 -11.73 12.62 -12.07
N LYS A 240 -12.83 12.83 -11.35
CA LYS A 240 -14.09 13.31 -11.93
C LYS A 240 -14.65 12.32 -12.96
N VAL A 241 -14.57 11.07 -12.58
CA VAL A 241 -15.16 9.93 -13.29
C VAL A 241 -16.17 9.22 -12.40
N SER A 242 -17.31 8.85 -12.97
CA SER A 242 -18.37 8.09 -12.31
C SER A 242 -18.05 6.60 -12.30
N TRP A 243 -18.75 5.83 -11.47
CA TRP A 243 -18.65 4.36 -11.48
C TRP A 243 -19.01 3.80 -12.86
N LEU A 244 -20.05 4.33 -13.50
CA LEU A 244 -20.49 3.92 -14.83
C LEU A 244 -19.42 4.15 -15.90
N GLU A 245 -18.69 5.25 -15.83
CA GLU A 245 -17.59 5.54 -16.76
C GLU A 245 -16.37 4.66 -16.48
N ALA A 246 -16.06 4.38 -15.21
CA ALA A 246 -15.00 3.46 -14.82
C ALA A 246 -15.29 2.03 -15.30
N MET A 247 -16.55 1.56 -15.22
CA MET A 247 -16.97 0.28 -15.76
C MET A 247 -16.89 0.24 -17.30
N GLU A 248 -17.23 1.33 -17.98
CA GLU A 248 -17.04 1.42 -19.43
C GLU A 248 -15.57 1.33 -19.84
N PHE A 249 -14.67 1.97 -19.09
CA PHE A 249 -13.23 1.83 -19.27
C PHE A 249 -12.80 0.36 -19.17
N CYS A 250 -13.21 -0.34 -18.12
CA CYS A 250 -12.93 -1.78 -17.93
C CYS A 250 -13.50 -2.63 -19.07
N ARG A 251 -14.72 -2.32 -19.54
CA ARG A 251 -15.37 -3.02 -20.63
C ARG A 251 -14.62 -2.85 -21.95
N ARG A 252 -14.17 -1.64 -22.27
CA ARG A 252 -13.33 -1.37 -23.44
C ARG A 252 -12.02 -2.15 -23.40
N LEU A 253 -11.35 -2.15 -22.25
CA LEU A 253 -10.15 -2.98 -22.05
C LEU A 253 -10.43 -4.45 -22.29
N SER A 254 -11.52 -4.98 -21.72
CA SER A 254 -11.87 -6.38 -21.84
C SER A 254 -12.14 -6.78 -23.30
N GLN A 255 -12.94 -5.99 -24.02
CA GLN A 255 -13.24 -6.25 -25.43
C GLN A 255 -12.00 -6.17 -26.33
N ARG A 256 -11.14 -5.17 -26.09
CA ARG A 256 -9.95 -4.93 -26.89
C ARG A 256 -8.89 -6.01 -26.73
N THR A 257 -8.75 -6.55 -25.50
CA THR A 257 -7.64 -7.43 -25.13
C THR A 257 -8.03 -8.91 -25.03
N GLY A 258 -9.33 -9.21 -24.97
CA GLY A 258 -9.84 -10.55 -24.69
C GLY A 258 -9.63 -11.03 -23.26
N ARG A 259 -9.13 -10.17 -22.35
CA ARG A 259 -8.97 -10.44 -20.92
C ARG A 259 -10.17 -9.88 -20.16
N HIS A 260 -10.40 -10.37 -18.94
CA HIS A 260 -11.50 -9.87 -18.12
C HIS A 260 -10.99 -8.78 -17.16
N TYR A 261 -11.19 -7.52 -17.53
CA TYR A 261 -10.94 -6.35 -16.70
C TYR A 261 -12.23 -5.85 -16.05
N THR A 262 -12.15 -5.49 -14.77
CA THR A 262 -13.27 -4.92 -14.02
C THR A 262 -12.73 -4.02 -12.88
N LEU A 263 -13.61 -3.34 -12.16
CA LEU A 263 -13.27 -2.75 -10.87
C LEU A 263 -12.97 -3.85 -9.85
N PRO A 264 -12.12 -3.63 -8.85
CA PRO A 264 -11.93 -4.58 -7.77
C PRO A 264 -13.23 -4.78 -6.99
N SER A 265 -13.48 -6.00 -6.49
CA SER A 265 -14.43 -6.14 -5.40
C SER A 265 -13.91 -5.40 -4.17
N GLU A 266 -14.79 -5.02 -3.25
CA GLU A 266 -14.40 -4.40 -1.99
C GLU A 266 -13.38 -5.26 -1.23
N ALA A 267 -13.59 -6.57 -1.20
CA ALA A 267 -12.69 -7.54 -0.58
C ALA A 267 -11.33 -7.60 -1.29
N GLN A 268 -11.30 -7.60 -2.62
CA GLN A 268 -10.04 -7.56 -3.39
C GLN A 268 -9.28 -6.27 -3.10
N TRP A 269 -9.97 -5.14 -3.04
CA TRP A 269 -9.37 -3.85 -2.75
C TRP A 269 -8.75 -3.81 -1.35
N GLU A 270 -9.49 -4.22 -0.30
CA GLU A 270 -9.00 -4.20 1.08
C GLU A 270 -7.85 -5.20 1.29
N TYR A 271 -7.95 -6.40 0.71
CA TYR A 271 -6.89 -7.40 0.75
C TYR A 271 -5.59 -6.87 0.12
N ALA A 272 -5.70 -6.26 -1.05
CA ALA A 272 -4.59 -5.64 -1.76
C ALA A 272 -4.01 -4.44 -1.01
N CYS A 273 -4.86 -3.60 -0.41
CA CYS A 273 -4.45 -2.45 0.41
C CYS A 273 -3.66 -2.89 1.63
N ARG A 274 -4.13 -3.90 2.37
CA ARG A 274 -3.48 -4.42 3.57
C ARG A 274 -2.16 -5.13 3.28
N ALA A 275 -2.04 -5.81 2.15
CA ALA A 275 -0.83 -6.54 1.77
C ALA A 275 -0.24 -7.41 2.91
N GLY A 276 -1.12 -8.14 3.64
CA GLY A 276 -0.77 -9.00 4.77
C GLY A 276 -0.69 -8.32 6.14
N ILE A 277 -0.98 -7.02 6.24
CA ILE A 277 -0.94 -6.24 7.50
C ILE A 277 -2.35 -6.07 8.07
N SER A 278 -2.48 -6.16 9.41
CA SER A 278 -3.76 -5.99 10.12
C SER A 278 -3.96 -4.58 10.72
N THR A 279 -2.95 -3.70 10.63
CA THR A 279 -3.02 -2.33 11.14
C THR A 279 -3.93 -1.45 10.28
N PRO A 280 -4.36 -0.26 10.78
CA PRO A 280 -5.22 0.66 10.03
C PRO A 280 -4.69 1.05 8.64
N PHE A 281 -3.36 1.14 8.48
CA PHE A 281 -2.69 1.45 7.22
C PHE A 281 -1.67 0.36 6.87
N SER A 282 -1.35 0.18 5.60
CA SER A 282 -0.37 -0.81 5.13
C SER A 282 1.06 -0.55 5.63
N PHE A 283 1.36 0.63 6.11
CA PHE A 283 2.63 1.03 6.70
C PHE A 283 2.61 1.14 8.23
N GLY A 284 1.51 0.75 8.91
CA GLY A 284 1.43 0.67 10.36
C GLY A 284 0.21 1.33 11.00
N LYS A 285 0.36 1.76 12.26
CA LYS A 285 -0.74 2.27 13.09
C LYS A 285 -1.09 3.73 12.86
N THR A 286 -0.28 4.48 12.10
CA THR A 286 -0.49 5.90 11.81
C THR A 286 -0.15 6.21 10.37
N ILE A 287 -0.44 7.42 9.93
CA ILE A 287 -0.21 7.93 8.58
C ILE A 287 0.42 9.31 8.66
N THR A 288 1.29 9.63 7.72
CA THR A 288 1.90 10.95 7.59
C THR A 288 1.81 11.47 6.16
N PRO A 289 1.87 12.79 5.92
CA PRO A 289 1.83 13.35 4.57
C PRO A 289 3.00 12.97 3.65
N GLU A 290 4.06 12.37 4.20
CA GLU A 290 5.18 11.79 3.46
C GLU A 290 4.86 10.39 2.93
N LEU A 291 3.84 9.73 3.49
CA LEU A 291 3.42 8.37 3.12
C LEU A 291 2.18 8.35 2.22
N ALA A 292 1.40 9.43 2.21
CA ALA A 292 0.16 9.51 1.44
C ALA A 292 -0.29 10.96 1.20
N ASN A 293 -1.20 11.15 0.25
CA ASN A 293 -1.80 12.44 -0.06
C ASN A 293 -3.20 12.57 0.54
N TYR A 294 -3.30 13.29 1.64
CA TYR A 294 -4.54 13.60 2.37
C TYR A 294 -4.45 15.01 2.98
N ASP A 295 -5.46 15.47 3.71
CA ASP A 295 -5.39 16.74 4.45
C ASP A 295 -4.49 16.59 5.68
N GLY A 296 -3.19 16.84 5.49
CA GLY A 296 -2.16 16.70 6.50
C GLY A 296 -2.26 17.68 7.68
N ARG A 297 -3.23 18.58 7.70
CA ARG A 297 -3.51 19.45 8.86
C ARG A 297 -4.12 18.67 10.03
N PHE A 298 -4.64 17.47 9.76
CA PHE A 298 -5.20 16.54 10.73
C PHE A 298 -4.25 15.36 10.94
N THR A 299 -4.32 14.75 12.13
CA THR A 299 -3.48 13.62 12.52
C THR A 299 -4.34 12.38 12.80
N TYR A 300 -3.76 11.19 12.65
CA TYR A 300 -4.33 9.94 13.10
C TYR A 300 -3.44 9.34 14.18
N GLY A 301 -4.00 9.05 15.36
CA GLY A 301 -3.24 8.60 16.50
C GLY A 301 -2.12 9.60 16.87
N ASN A 302 -0.92 9.11 17.01
CA ASN A 302 0.27 9.93 17.34
C ASN A 302 1.01 10.45 16.10
N GLY A 303 0.39 10.41 14.92
CA GLY A 303 1.00 10.91 13.69
C GLY A 303 1.22 12.44 13.72
N PRO A 304 2.24 12.94 13.02
CA PRO A 304 2.49 14.38 12.92
C PRO A 304 1.49 15.06 11.99
N LYS A 305 1.28 16.35 12.21
CA LYS A 305 0.69 17.24 11.20
C LYS A 305 1.71 17.54 10.11
N GLY A 306 1.24 17.85 8.92
CA GLY A 306 2.10 18.22 7.81
C GLY A 306 1.36 18.91 6.68
N VAL A 307 1.85 18.75 5.46
CA VAL A 307 1.37 19.48 4.30
C VAL A 307 -0.05 19.04 3.88
N TYR A 308 -0.89 20.02 3.57
CA TYR A 308 -2.12 19.83 2.82
C TYR A 308 -1.91 20.33 1.39
N ARG A 309 -1.81 19.40 0.43
CA ARG A 309 -1.43 19.71 -0.97
C ARG A 309 -2.55 20.34 -1.79
N LYS A 310 -3.81 20.19 -1.37
CA LYS A 310 -5.03 20.74 -1.98
C LYS A 310 -5.27 20.30 -3.43
N GLN A 311 -4.65 19.22 -3.84
CA GLN A 311 -4.77 18.64 -5.19
C GLN A 311 -4.30 17.19 -5.18
N THR A 312 -4.61 16.46 -6.25
CA THR A 312 -4.00 15.15 -6.50
C THR A 312 -2.48 15.29 -6.70
N THR A 313 -1.74 14.22 -6.48
CA THR A 313 -0.31 14.10 -6.80
C THR A 313 -0.11 13.12 -7.95
N PRO A 314 1.02 13.17 -8.67
CA PRO A 314 1.42 12.09 -9.55
C PRO A 314 1.33 10.74 -8.82
N VAL A 315 0.82 9.72 -9.50
CA VAL A 315 0.76 8.37 -8.94
C VAL A 315 2.16 7.84 -8.69
N GLY A 316 2.31 6.99 -7.67
CA GLY A 316 3.61 6.44 -7.35
C GLY A 316 4.57 7.40 -6.66
N MET A 317 4.10 8.56 -6.24
CA MET A 317 4.91 9.54 -5.49
C MET A 317 5.29 9.02 -4.09
N PHE A 318 4.46 8.15 -3.52
CA PHE A 318 4.60 7.62 -2.17
C PHE A 318 5.07 6.16 -2.19
N PRO A 319 5.60 5.65 -1.05
CA PRO A 319 6.07 4.28 -0.96
C PRO A 319 4.97 3.27 -1.28
N ALA A 320 5.34 2.20 -1.98
CA ALA A 320 4.45 1.07 -2.22
C ALA A 320 4.23 0.26 -0.93
N ASN A 321 3.11 -0.44 -0.85
CA ASN A 321 2.90 -1.46 0.17
C ASN A 321 3.75 -2.72 -0.13
N ALA A 322 3.67 -3.74 0.74
CA ALA A 322 4.47 -4.96 0.61
C ALA A 322 4.23 -5.76 -0.69
N TRP A 323 3.15 -5.48 -1.41
CA TRP A 323 2.82 -6.10 -2.70
C TRP A 323 3.04 -5.17 -3.90
N GLY A 324 3.78 -4.09 -3.74
CA GLY A 324 4.14 -3.17 -4.81
C GLY A 324 3.03 -2.20 -5.22
N LEU A 325 1.94 -2.09 -4.46
CA LEU A 325 0.83 -1.19 -4.77
C LEU A 325 1.02 0.18 -4.12
N GLN A 326 0.77 1.24 -4.86
CA GLN A 326 0.94 2.62 -4.44
C GLN A 326 -0.41 3.35 -4.39
N ASP A 327 -0.46 4.43 -3.62
CA ASP A 327 -1.63 5.30 -3.47
C ASP A 327 -2.90 4.58 -2.96
N MET A 328 -2.74 3.47 -2.20
CA MET A 328 -3.87 2.78 -1.57
C MET A 328 -4.49 3.58 -0.41
N HIS A 329 -3.81 4.61 0.07
CA HIS A 329 -4.23 5.48 1.17
C HIS A 329 -4.17 6.94 0.72
N GLY A 330 -5.32 7.55 0.42
CA GLY A 330 -5.44 8.93 -0.02
C GLY A 330 -5.33 9.11 -1.54
N ASN A 331 -4.95 10.28 -1.99
CA ASN A 331 -4.90 10.77 -3.35
C ASN A 331 -6.30 10.88 -3.99
N VAL A 332 -6.94 9.77 -4.37
CA VAL A 332 -8.33 9.73 -4.83
C VAL A 332 -9.09 8.58 -4.16
N TRP A 333 -10.38 8.78 -3.89
CA TRP A 333 -11.28 7.69 -3.60
C TRP A 333 -11.38 6.77 -4.81
N GLU A 334 -11.37 5.47 -4.58
CA GLU A 334 -11.38 4.47 -5.64
C GLU A 334 -12.69 3.69 -5.67
N TRP A 335 -13.37 3.71 -6.81
CA TRP A 335 -14.57 2.93 -7.04
C TRP A 335 -14.30 1.42 -6.93
N CYS A 336 -15.16 0.71 -6.20
CA CYS A 336 -15.25 -0.74 -6.18
C CYS A 336 -16.49 -1.23 -6.94
N LEU A 337 -16.50 -2.53 -7.28
CA LEU A 337 -17.59 -3.14 -8.04
C LEU A 337 -18.87 -3.27 -7.22
N ASP A 338 -18.73 -3.44 -5.91
CA ASP A 338 -19.80 -3.78 -4.96
C ASP A 338 -20.85 -2.70 -4.78
N ASP A 339 -22.06 -3.17 -4.46
CA ASP A 339 -23.12 -2.33 -3.94
C ASP A 339 -22.83 -1.97 -2.47
N TRP A 340 -23.40 -0.84 -2.03
CA TRP A 340 -23.31 -0.44 -0.63
C TRP A 340 -24.21 -1.29 0.28
N HIS A 341 -23.62 -1.81 1.35
CA HIS A 341 -24.28 -2.47 2.48
C HIS A 341 -23.83 -1.83 3.78
N GLY A 342 -24.76 -1.54 4.68
CA GLY A 342 -24.49 -0.85 5.93
C GLY A 342 -23.73 -1.67 6.99
N SER A 343 -23.49 -2.95 6.73
CA SER A 343 -22.64 -3.84 7.56
C SER A 343 -22.08 -4.97 6.71
N TYR A 344 -21.19 -5.78 7.28
CA TYR A 344 -20.68 -7.02 6.63
C TYR A 344 -21.50 -8.27 7.01
N GLU A 345 -22.65 -8.12 7.64
CA GLU A 345 -23.52 -9.26 7.95
C GLU A 345 -24.06 -9.87 6.65
N GLY A 346 -23.75 -11.15 6.38
CA GLY A 346 -24.10 -11.80 5.12
C GLY A 346 -23.18 -11.53 3.93
N ALA A 347 -22.07 -10.80 4.12
CA ALA A 347 -21.12 -10.50 3.05
C ALA A 347 -20.48 -11.77 2.44
N PRO A 348 -20.16 -11.78 1.15
CA PRO A 348 -19.42 -12.86 0.50
C PRO A 348 -18.08 -13.12 1.19
N VAL A 349 -17.72 -14.40 1.32
CA VAL A 349 -16.47 -14.82 1.97
C VAL A 349 -15.42 -15.38 1.00
N ASP A 350 -15.71 -15.31 -0.29
CA ASP A 350 -14.89 -15.84 -1.39
C ASP A 350 -14.21 -14.76 -2.24
N GLY A 351 -14.32 -13.50 -1.83
CA GLY A 351 -13.75 -12.35 -2.53
C GLY A 351 -14.53 -11.89 -3.75
N THR A 352 -15.69 -12.46 -4.04
CA THR A 352 -16.60 -11.95 -5.07
C THR A 352 -17.23 -10.63 -4.65
N ALA A 353 -17.63 -9.81 -5.62
CA ALA A 353 -18.32 -8.56 -5.34
C ALA A 353 -19.74 -8.82 -4.79
N TRP A 354 -20.13 -8.03 -3.81
CA TRP A 354 -21.45 -8.08 -3.21
C TRP A 354 -22.43 -7.19 -3.99
N LEU A 355 -23.27 -7.79 -4.86
CA LEU A 355 -24.10 -7.08 -5.81
C LEU A 355 -25.60 -7.10 -5.45
N ASP A 356 -25.97 -7.66 -4.29
CA ASP A 356 -27.38 -7.86 -3.90
C ASP A 356 -28.00 -6.64 -3.17
N GLY A 357 -27.41 -5.46 -3.29
CA GLY A 357 -27.86 -4.21 -2.67
C GLY A 357 -29.31 -3.79 -3.04
N ALA A 358 -29.97 -4.59 -3.87
CA ALA A 358 -31.40 -4.42 -4.20
C ALA A 358 -32.36 -4.68 -3.02
N GLU A 359 -31.94 -5.40 -1.94
CA GLU A 359 -32.83 -5.68 -0.81
C GLU A 359 -33.00 -4.48 0.14
N GLU A 360 -32.04 -3.57 0.24
CA GLU A 360 -32.24 -2.29 0.91
C GLU A 360 -33.20 -1.37 0.14
N LYS A 361 -33.30 -1.54 -1.18
CA LYS A 361 -34.30 -0.86 -2.04
C LYS A 361 -35.74 -1.21 -1.66
N SER A 362 -36.00 -2.44 -1.23
CA SER A 362 -37.34 -2.90 -0.89
C SER A 362 -37.86 -2.38 0.43
N LYS A 363 -36.99 -1.91 1.33
CA LYS A 363 -37.37 -1.44 2.68
C LYS A 363 -37.47 0.09 2.83
N GLY A 364 -37.03 0.87 1.85
CA GLY A 364 -37.03 2.34 2.01
C GLY A 364 -36.94 3.18 0.74
N GLY A 365 -37.05 2.63 -0.46
CA GLY A 365 -36.96 3.41 -1.72
C GLY A 365 -35.60 4.04 -1.99
N GLY A 366 -34.51 3.48 -1.43
CA GLY A 366 -33.15 4.00 -1.56
C GLY A 366 -32.57 3.79 -2.96
N GLU A 367 -31.81 4.79 -3.44
CA GLU A 367 -31.07 4.73 -4.69
C GLU A 367 -29.87 3.77 -4.55
N GLU A 368 -29.58 3.03 -5.61
CA GLU A 368 -28.42 2.13 -5.67
C GLU A 368 -27.11 2.92 -5.51
N ARG A 369 -26.29 2.55 -4.53
CA ARG A 369 -25.02 3.18 -4.25
C ARG A 369 -23.87 2.21 -4.42
N LYS A 370 -22.78 2.69 -4.94
CA LYS A 370 -21.55 1.92 -5.16
C LYS A 370 -20.47 2.33 -4.16
N LEU A 371 -19.62 1.39 -3.81
CA LEU A 371 -18.57 1.56 -2.82
C LEU A 371 -17.38 2.35 -3.35
N LEU A 372 -16.78 3.11 -2.43
CA LEU A 372 -15.53 3.85 -2.60
C LEU A 372 -14.59 3.54 -1.44
N ARG A 373 -13.32 3.35 -1.74
CA ARG A 373 -12.29 3.01 -0.76
C ARG A 373 -11.07 3.94 -0.87
N GLY A 374 -10.20 3.93 0.16
CA GLY A 374 -8.86 4.52 0.14
C GLY A 374 -8.74 5.96 0.64
N GLY A 375 -9.81 6.72 0.63
CA GLY A 375 -9.71 8.13 0.97
C GLY A 375 -9.20 8.99 -0.18
N SER A 376 -8.98 10.28 0.05
CA SER A 376 -8.50 11.20 -0.98
C SER A 376 -7.70 12.37 -0.43
N TRP A 377 -7.12 13.17 -1.32
CA TRP A 377 -6.31 14.33 -1.01
C TRP A 377 -7.00 15.39 -0.13
N VAL A 378 -8.33 15.44 -0.11
CA VAL A 378 -9.12 16.51 0.51
C VAL A 378 -9.63 16.16 1.91
N ILE A 379 -9.49 14.90 2.35
CA ILE A 379 -10.11 14.43 3.59
C ILE A 379 -9.10 14.15 4.70
N SER A 380 -9.61 14.01 5.90
CA SER A 380 -8.84 13.69 7.10
C SER A 380 -8.27 12.25 7.06
N PRO A 381 -7.15 11.97 7.75
CA PRO A 381 -6.44 10.70 7.64
C PRO A 381 -7.24 9.47 8.08
N TRP A 382 -8.20 9.60 9.00
CA TRP A 382 -9.02 8.46 9.44
C TRP A 382 -9.91 7.88 8.34
N TYR A 383 -10.20 8.66 7.29
CA TYR A 383 -10.90 8.20 6.10
C TYR A 383 -9.98 7.42 5.12
N CYS A 384 -8.65 7.48 5.32
CA CYS A 384 -7.69 6.77 4.50
C CYS A 384 -7.32 5.38 5.07
N ARG A 385 -7.96 4.91 6.15
CA ARG A 385 -7.74 3.57 6.73
C ARG A 385 -8.11 2.47 5.73
N SER A 386 -7.41 1.34 5.81
CA SER A 386 -7.69 0.17 4.96
C SER A 386 -9.15 -0.29 5.06
N ALA A 387 -9.76 -0.21 6.25
CA ALA A 387 -11.12 -0.67 6.50
C ALA A 387 -12.20 0.39 6.25
N TYR A 388 -11.83 1.68 6.09
CA TYR A 388 -12.84 2.73 5.94
C TYR A 388 -13.63 2.57 4.64
N ARG A 389 -14.96 2.72 4.73
CA ARG A 389 -15.93 2.52 3.66
C ARG A 389 -16.66 3.82 3.35
N ASN A 390 -16.79 4.14 2.08
CA ASN A 390 -17.60 5.25 1.59
C ASN A 390 -18.49 4.79 0.41
N HIS A 391 -19.50 5.55 0.05
CA HIS A 391 -20.39 5.20 -1.05
C HIS A 391 -21.02 6.43 -1.68
N PHE A 392 -21.30 6.32 -2.99
CA PHE A 392 -22.04 7.34 -3.74
C PHE A 392 -22.90 6.70 -4.81
N LEU A 393 -23.76 7.52 -5.44
CA LEU A 393 -24.55 7.10 -6.59
C LEU A 393 -23.63 6.81 -7.78
N PRO A 394 -23.94 5.82 -8.63
CA PRO A 394 -23.04 5.35 -9.69
C PRO A 394 -22.78 6.35 -10.82
N ASP A 395 -23.61 7.37 -10.97
CA ASP A 395 -23.50 8.44 -11.96
C ASP A 395 -22.75 9.68 -11.47
N ILE A 396 -22.45 9.76 -10.17
CA ILE A 396 -21.75 10.91 -9.58
C ILE A 396 -20.26 10.86 -9.92
N ALA A 397 -19.76 11.98 -10.45
CA ALA A 397 -18.37 12.20 -10.76
C ALA A 397 -17.84 13.40 -9.93
N ASN A 398 -16.82 13.19 -9.11
CA ASN A 398 -16.25 14.23 -8.27
C ASN A 398 -14.72 14.33 -8.46
N TYR A 399 -14.15 15.51 -8.26
CA TYR A 399 -12.72 15.81 -8.47
C TYR A 399 -11.78 15.15 -7.44
N TYR A 400 -12.31 14.22 -6.65
CA TYR A 400 -11.58 13.32 -5.75
C TYR A 400 -12.03 11.85 -5.87
N PHE A 401 -12.79 11.47 -6.94
CA PHE A 401 -13.15 10.10 -7.28
C PHE A 401 -12.39 9.64 -8.51
N GLY A 402 -11.64 8.58 -8.37
CA GLY A 402 -10.95 7.85 -9.41
C GLY A 402 -11.20 6.35 -9.25
N PHE A 403 -10.33 5.51 -9.78
CA PHE A 403 -10.44 4.07 -9.67
C PHE A 403 -9.13 3.37 -10.03
N ARG A 404 -9.03 2.11 -9.67
CA ARG A 404 -8.06 1.15 -10.20
C ARG A 404 -8.78 -0.04 -10.79
N VAL A 405 -8.09 -0.85 -11.59
CA VAL A 405 -8.69 -2.00 -12.25
C VAL A 405 -8.06 -3.30 -11.77
N VAL A 406 -8.85 -4.36 -11.83
CA VAL A 406 -8.38 -5.74 -11.69
C VAL A 406 -8.48 -6.45 -13.04
N CYS A 407 -7.57 -7.40 -13.27
CA CYS A 407 -7.67 -8.37 -14.35
C CYS A 407 -7.76 -9.76 -13.72
N LEU A 408 -8.85 -10.44 -13.99
CA LEU A 408 -9.07 -11.78 -13.47
C LEU A 408 -8.32 -12.81 -14.34
N PRO A 409 -7.72 -13.86 -13.73
CA PRO A 409 -7.15 -14.95 -14.49
C PRO A 409 -8.20 -15.54 -15.44
N GLN A 410 -7.82 -15.82 -16.69
CA GLN A 410 -8.69 -16.60 -17.55
C GLN A 410 -8.88 -17.98 -16.91
N GLY A 411 -10.11 -18.35 -16.64
CA GLY A 411 -10.43 -19.73 -16.24
C GLY A 411 -9.90 -20.71 -17.29
N PRO A 412 -9.66 -21.97 -16.92
CA PRO A 412 -9.25 -22.98 -17.90
C PRO A 412 -10.26 -22.93 -19.04
N SER A 413 -9.75 -22.76 -20.27
CA SER A 413 -10.58 -22.84 -21.48
C SER A 413 -11.31 -24.17 -21.42
N LEU A 414 -12.63 -24.16 -21.25
CA LEU A 414 -13.44 -25.32 -21.54
C LEU A 414 -13.32 -25.51 -23.05
N ASN A 415 -12.34 -26.33 -23.44
CA ASN A 415 -12.29 -26.84 -24.81
C ASN A 415 -13.60 -27.60 -25.05
N THR A 416 -14.54 -26.94 -25.68
CA THR A 416 -15.72 -27.59 -26.29
C THR A 416 -15.33 -28.17 -27.64
#